data_07ac8276bb7672c524618daf0d0efc9f
#
_entry.id   07ac8276bb7672c524618daf0d0efc9f
#
_cell.length_a   1.000
_cell.length_b   1.000
_cell.length_c   1.000
_cell.angle_alpha   90.00
_cell.angle_beta   90.00
_cell.angle_gamma   90.00
#
_symmetry.space_group_name_H-M   'P 1'
#
loop_
_entity.id
_entity.type
_entity.pdbx_description
1 polymer ?
#
loop_
_entity_poly.entity_id
_entity_poly.type
_entity_poly.pdbx_seq_one_letter_code
_entity_poly.pdbx_strand_id
1 'polypeptide(L)'
;DDIGTEVVMFGRSYAGKSTSLNRLTENSKLARTSKTPGRTTEINFFRVDAQLRLLDLPGYGYAKSQKKNASMWDKFMSDYFSKRKSLKAAVLFMDIRHPLKELDLQIIELCHKNAVDLIPVLTKSDKLSNQKIALTKKSVSSYLAIKEIINVSINDNKGFQRLRETILSYLD
;
A
#
# COMPACT_ATOMS: atom_id res chain seq x y z
N ASP A 1 -17.23 6.12 10.13
CA ASP A 1 -17.78 4.91 10.75
C ASP A 1 -16.78 3.76 10.63
N ASP A 2 -16.58 3.03 11.72
CA ASP A 2 -15.65 1.91 11.79
C ASP A 2 -16.39 0.59 11.57
N ILE A 3 -16.91 0.43 10.35
CA ILE A 3 -17.69 -0.75 9.95
C ILE A 3 -17.17 -1.30 8.62
N GLY A 4 -17.38 -2.58 8.42
CA GLY A 4 -16.96 -3.27 7.20
C GLY A 4 -15.47 -3.60 7.21
N THR A 5 -14.89 -3.65 6.01
CA THR A 5 -13.48 -3.98 5.79
C THR A 5 -12.76 -2.81 5.16
N GLU A 6 -11.64 -2.43 5.76
CA GLU A 6 -10.76 -1.41 5.21
C GLU A 6 -9.41 -2.04 4.86
N VAL A 7 -8.91 -1.68 3.69
CA VAL A 7 -7.56 -2.00 3.25
C VAL A 7 -6.87 -0.69 2.94
N VAL A 8 -5.80 -0.42 3.65
CA VAL A 8 -5.05 0.83 3.49
C VAL A 8 -3.92 0.64 2.50
N MET A 9 -3.67 1.67 1.70
CA MET A 9 -2.65 1.66 0.65
C MET A 9 -1.50 2.57 1.04
N PHE A 10 -0.29 2.03 1.02
CA PHE A 10 0.93 2.77 1.29
C PHE A 10 1.90 2.66 0.12
N GLY A 11 2.69 3.68 -0.06
CA GLY A 11 3.78 3.68 -1.02
C GLY A 11 4.55 4.98 -0.91
N ARG A 12 5.88 4.90 -1.06
CA ARG A 12 6.71 6.09 -1.15
C ARG A 12 6.40 6.84 -2.44
N SER A 13 6.79 8.11 -2.49
CA SER A 13 6.71 8.90 -3.73
C SER A 13 7.35 8.10 -4.87
N TYR A 14 6.66 8.06 -6.01
CA TYR A 14 7.08 7.33 -7.21
C TYR A 14 7.11 5.79 -7.08
N ALA A 15 6.52 5.23 -6.03
CA ALA A 15 6.41 3.76 -5.90
C ALA A 15 5.31 3.15 -6.77
N GLY A 16 4.59 3.95 -7.54
CA GLY A 16 3.53 3.45 -8.43
C GLY A 16 2.18 3.24 -7.76
N LYS A 17 1.96 3.82 -6.57
CA LYS A 17 0.71 3.67 -5.83
C LYS A 17 -0.51 4.20 -6.60
N SER A 18 -0.43 5.41 -7.13
CA SER A 18 -1.55 6.03 -7.87
C SER A 18 -1.88 5.25 -9.14
N THR A 19 -0.87 4.84 -9.89
CA THR A 19 -1.04 4.01 -11.09
C THR A 19 -1.68 2.68 -10.73
N SER A 20 -1.23 2.07 -9.65
CA SER A 20 -1.78 0.79 -9.18
C SER A 20 -3.22 0.91 -8.72
N LEU A 21 -3.57 1.99 -8.00
CA LEU A 21 -4.94 2.24 -7.60
C LEU A 21 -5.87 2.39 -8.80
N ASN A 22 -5.44 3.12 -9.82
CA ASN A 22 -6.22 3.27 -11.05
C ASN A 22 -6.50 1.90 -11.71
N ARG A 23 -5.48 1.05 -11.76
CA ARG A 23 -5.62 -0.29 -12.36
C ARG A 23 -6.51 -1.19 -11.51
N LEU A 24 -6.40 -1.13 -10.18
CA LEU A 24 -7.22 -1.93 -9.28
C LEU A 24 -8.70 -1.57 -9.36
N THR A 25 -9.01 -0.31 -9.46
CA THR A 25 -10.38 0.19 -9.48
C THR A 25 -10.96 0.29 -10.88
N GLU A 26 -10.15 0.04 -11.90
CA GLU A 26 -10.50 0.19 -13.31
C GLU A 26 -11.04 1.59 -13.65
N ASN A 27 -10.67 2.58 -12.84
CA ASN A 27 -11.15 3.94 -12.98
C ASN A 27 -10.00 4.94 -12.80
N SER A 28 -9.54 5.48 -13.92
CA SER A 28 -8.44 6.43 -13.92
C SER A 28 -8.70 7.73 -13.15
N LYS A 29 -9.97 8.02 -12.82
CA LYS A 29 -10.33 9.23 -12.09
C LYS A 29 -10.22 9.09 -10.59
N LEU A 30 -10.31 7.89 -10.04
CA LEU A 30 -10.34 7.66 -8.59
C LEU A 30 -9.03 8.05 -7.90
N ALA A 31 -7.90 7.69 -8.48
CA ALA A 31 -6.60 8.01 -7.87
C ALA A 31 -6.18 9.47 -8.07
N ARG A 32 -6.88 10.22 -8.91
CA ARG A 32 -6.56 11.64 -9.18
C ARG A 32 -7.15 12.62 -8.18
N THR A 33 -7.94 12.15 -7.23
CA THR A 33 -8.55 13.00 -6.22
C THR A 33 -7.57 13.43 -5.13
N SER A 34 -6.45 12.74 -5.01
CA SER A 34 -5.36 13.06 -4.11
C SER A 34 -4.48 14.14 -4.74
N LYS A 35 -4.66 15.41 -4.36
CA LYS A 35 -4.19 16.45 -5.22
C LYS A 35 -3.15 17.40 -4.74
N THR A 36 -2.99 17.53 -3.46
CA THR A 36 -2.11 18.59 -2.97
C THR A 36 -0.97 17.98 -2.21
N PRO A 37 0.25 17.98 -2.77
CA PRO A 37 1.42 17.56 -2.03
C PRO A 37 1.51 18.34 -0.73
N GLY A 38 1.64 17.65 0.39
CA GLY A 38 1.83 18.28 1.69
C GLY A 38 0.59 18.39 2.58
N ARG A 39 -0.58 18.03 2.13
CA ARG A 39 -1.72 17.87 3.02
C ARG A 39 -1.66 16.48 3.65
N THR A 40 -1.19 16.45 4.87
CA THR A 40 -0.84 15.22 5.59
C THR A 40 -2.01 14.50 6.24
N THR A 41 -3.17 15.13 6.28
CA THR A 41 -4.33 14.64 7.01
C THR A 41 -5.45 14.14 6.11
N GLU A 42 -5.32 14.28 4.80
CA GLU A 42 -6.35 13.84 3.88
C GLU A 42 -6.23 12.34 3.62
N ILE A 43 -7.20 11.60 4.11
CA ILE A 43 -7.37 10.19 3.77
C ILE A 43 -8.40 10.14 2.65
N ASN A 44 -8.03 9.56 1.53
CA ASN A 44 -8.97 9.33 0.46
C ASN A 44 -9.58 7.94 0.61
N PHE A 45 -10.88 7.92 0.75
CA PHE A 45 -11.65 6.70 0.83
C PHE A 45 -12.21 6.36 -0.54
N PHE A 46 -11.96 5.15 -1.01
CA PHE A 46 -12.55 4.63 -2.24
C PHE A 46 -13.46 3.48 -1.86
N ARG A 47 -14.75 3.66 -2.07
CA ARG A 47 -15.72 2.60 -1.81
C ARG A 47 -15.73 1.66 -3.01
N VAL A 48 -15.33 0.42 -2.80
CA VAL A 48 -15.32 -0.61 -3.84
C VAL A 48 -16.68 -1.32 -3.89
N ASP A 49 -17.23 -1.61 -2.72
CA ASP A 49 -18.60 -2.12 -2.57
C ASP A 49 -19.18 -1.68 -1.22
N ALA A 50 -20.33 -2.24 -0.83
CA ALA A 50 -20.99 -1.86 0.42
C ALA A 50 -20.14 -2.15 1.67
N GLN A 51 -19.21 -3.10 1.59
CA GLN A 51 -18.43 -3.57 2.74
C GLN A 51 -16.94 -3.32 2.64
N LEU A 52 -16.40 -3.00 1.46
CA LEU A 52 -14.98 -2.82 1.24
C LEU A 52 -14.64 -1.38 0.92
N ARG A 53 -13.74 -0.82 1.69
CA ARG A 53 -13.17 0.50 1.45
C ARG A 53 -11.66 0.41 1.29
N LEU A 54 -11.16 1.07 0.27
CA LEU A 54 -9.72 1.27 0.07
C LEU A 54 -9.36 2.66 0.57
N LEU A 55 -8.33 2.74 1.37
CA LEU A 55 -7.85 4.01 1.91
C LEU A 55 -6.49 4.34 1.30
N ASP A 56 -6.44 5.48 0.65
CA ASP A 56 -5.19 6.04 0.17
C ASP A 56 -4.73 7.11 1.15
N LEU A 57 -3.52 6.96 1.68
CA LEU A 57 -2.90 7.93 2.57
C LEU A 57 -1.87 8.73 1.79
N PRO A 58 -2.26 9.83 1.16
CA PRO A 58 -1.33 10.66 0.40
C PRO A 58 -0.29 11.29 1.32
N GLY A 59 0.87 11.56 0.77
CA GLY A 59 1.93 12.23 1.51
C GLY A 59 2.73 11.36 2.46
N TYR A 60 2.58 10.05 2.42
CA TYR A 60 3.31 9.10 3.26
C TYR A 60 4.81 9.45 3.36
N GLY A 61 5.57 9.43 2.31
CA GLY A 61 6.97 9.82 2.34
C GLY A 61 7.20 11.33 2.49
N TYR A 62 6.29 12.12 1.95
CA TYR A 62 6.38 13.57 1.96
C TYR A 62 6.10 14.16 3.35
N ALA A 63 5.10 13.66 4.04
CA ALA A 63 4.75 14.12 5.38
C ALA A 63 5.91 13.92 6.37
N LYS A 64 6.59 12.78 6.28
CA LYS A 64 7.72 12.48 7.15
C LYS A 64 8.96 13.30 6.85
N SER A 65 9.11 13.76 5.62
CA SER A 65 10.23 14.63 5.26
C SER A 65 10.08 16.05 5.80
N GLN A 66 8.88 16.44 6.20
CA GLN A 66 8.62 17.75 6.81
C GLN A 66 8.65 17.65 8.33
N LYS A 67 9.66 18.25 8.94
CA LYS A 67 9.87 18.23 10.41
C LYS A 67 8.64 18.64 11.23
N LYS A 68 7.84 19.57 10.71
CA LYS A 68 6.65 20.06 11.40
C LYS A 68 5.52 19.03 11.50
N ASN A 69 5.47 18.09 10.56
CA ASN A 69 4.36 17.15 10.42
C ASN A 69 4.71 15.72 10.82
N ALA A 70 5.99 15.43 11.04
CA ALA A 70 6.45 14.06 11.32
C ALA A 70 5.84 13.49 12.59
N SER A 71 5.81 14.26 13.69
CA SER A 71 5.23 13.79 14.96
C SER A 71 3.72 13.64 14.90
N MET A 72 3.03 14.57 14.23
CA MET A 72 1.58 14.46 14.01
C MET A 72 1.23 13.26 13.15
N TRP A 73 2.03 13.02 12.11
CA TRP A 73 1.87 11.87 11.23
C TRP A 73 2.06 10.57 11.99
N ASP A 74 3.12 10.45 12.77
CA ASP A 74 3.41 9.26 13.57
C ASP A 74 2.29 8.97 14.57
N LYS A 75 1.79 9.99 15.24
CA LYS A 75 0.66 9.85 16.17
C LYS A 75 -0.61 9.42 15.45
N PHE A 76 -0.92 10.04 14.33
CA PHE A 76 -2.08 9.68 13.52
C PHE A 76 -2.01 8.21 13.08
N MET A 77 -0.87 7.79 12.56
CA MET A 77 -0.67 6.42 12.10
C MET A 77 -0.77 5.41 13.24
N SER A 78 -0.17 5.72 14.38
CA SER A 78 -0.24 4.87 15.55
C SER A 78 -1.69 4.71 16.04
N ASP A 79 -2.43 5.81 16.14
CA ASP A 79 -3.83 5.80 16.54
C ASP A 79 -4.70 5.04 15.53
N TYR A 80 -4.50 5.29 14.24
CA TYR A 80 -5.25 4.63 13.19
C TYR A 80 -5.08 3.11 13.24
N PHE A 81 -3.84 2.63 13.30
CA PHE A 81 -3.56 1.20 13.34
C PHE A 81 -4.04 0.52 14.62
N SER A 82 -3.98 1.21 15.76
CA SER A 82 -4.32 0.59 17.04
C SER A 82 -5.82 0.62 17.36
N LYS A 83 -6.55 1.61 16.84
CA LYS A 83 -7.94 1.85 17.22
C LYS A 83 -8.98 1.41 16.19
N ARG A 84 -8.58 1.27 14.94
CA ARG A 84 -9.51 1.02 13.84
C ARG A 84 -9.80 -0.48 13.70
N LYS A 85 -11.01 -0.89 14.03
CA LYS A 85 -11.41 -2.32 13.99
C LYS A 85 -11.63 -2.85 12.57
N SER A 86 -12.08 -1.99 11.67
CA SER A 86 -12.34 -2.37 10.27
C SER A 86 -11.06 -2.52 9.43
N LEU A 87 -9.93 -2.02 9.92
CA LEU A 87 -8.65 -2.14 9.22
C LEU A 87 -8.14 -3.58 9.30
N LYS A 88 -8.11 -4.27 8.17
CA LYS A 88 -7.72 -5.69 8.09
C LYS A 88 -6.36 -5.91 7.46
N ALA A 89 -6.01 -5.09 6.48
CA ALA A 89 -4.79 -5.28 5.72
C ALA A 89 -4.23 -3.95 5.24
N ALA A 90 -2.93 -3.96 4.99
CA ALA A 90 -2.22 -2.85 4.38
C ALA A 90 -1.49 -3.34 3.14
N VAL A 91 -1.74 -2.72 2.01
CA VAL A 91 -0.99 -2.94 0.78
C VAL A 91 0.18 -1.96 0.77
N LEU A 92 1.38 -2.48 0.64
CA LEU A 92 2.60 -1.67 0.56
C LEU A 92 3.19 -1.79 -0.83
N PHE A 93 3.12 -0.70 -1.59
CA PHE A 93 3.70 -0.61 -2.92
C PHE A 93 5.16 -0.17 -2.83
N MET A 94 6.05 -0.97 -3.40
CA MET A 94 7.49 -0.69 -3.43
C MET A 94 7.99 -0.87 -4.86
N ASP A 95 8.76 0.10 -5.35
CA ASP A 95 9.46 -0.06 -6.63
C ASP A 95 10.37 -1.29 -6.54
N ILE A 96 10.23 -2.23 -7.49
CA ILE A 96 10.97 -3.49 -7.43
C ILE A 96 12.49 -3.30 -7.45
N ARG A 97 12.96 -2.16 -7.97
CA ARG A 97 14.39 -1.85 -8.00
C ARG A 97 14.93 -1.39 -6.65
N HIS A 98 14.05 -0.91 -5.76
CA HIS A 98 14.43 -0.32 -4.48
C HIS A 98 13.44 -0.71 -3.37
N PRO A 99 13.25 -2.01 -3.10
CA PRO A 99 12.32 -2.44 -2.06
C PRO A 99 12.90 -2.23 -0.66
N LEU A 100 12.03 -2.26 0.33
CA LEU A 100 12.40 -2.27 1.76
C LEU A 100 13.24 -1.07 2.17
N LYS A 101 12.86 0.12 1.73
CA LYS A 101 13.47 1.35 2.19
C LYS A 101 13.01 1.68 3.61
N GLU A 102 13.68 2.63 4.25
CA GLU A 102 13.43 2.97 5.65
C GLU A 102 11.97 3.25 5.96
N LEU A 103 11.28 4.03 5.13
CA LEU A 103 9.86 4.33 5.33
C LEU A 103 8.98 3.09 5.15
N ASP A 104 9.35 2.20 4.23
CA ASP A 104 8.65 0.93 4.05
C ASP A 104 8.78 0.05 5.30
N LEU A 105 9.98 -0.01 5.88
CA LEU A 105 10.24 -0.77 7.10
C LEU A 105 9.42 -0.26 8.28
N GLN A 106 9.18 1.04 8.38
CA GLN A 106 8.35 1.61 9.42
C GLN A 106 6.89 1.17 9.30
N ILE A 107 6.35 1.10 8.07
CA ILE A 107 5.00 0.61 7.84
C ILE A 107 4.90 -0.89 8.15
N ILE A 108 5.90 -1.66 7.76
CA ILE A 108 5.97 -3.10 8.04
C ILE A 108 5.92 -3.35 9.54
N GLU A 109 6.72 -2.61 10.31
CA GLU A 109 6.73 -2.71 11.77
C GLU A 109 5.37 -2.35 12.37
N LEU A 110 4.74 -1.29 11.87
CA LEU A 110 3.44 -0.84 12.33
C LEU A 110 2.37 -1.91 12.10
N CYS A 111 2.37 -2.55 10.93
CA CYS A 111 1.47 -3.66 10.64
C CYS A 111 1.69 -4.82 11.57
N HIS A 112 2.93 -5.22 11.78
CA HIS A 112 3.29 -6.33 12.65
C HIS A 112 2.85 -6.07 14.10
N LYS A 113 3.12 -4.88 14.60
CA LYS A 113 2.80 -4.49 15.98
C LYS A 113 1.29 -4.48 16.24
N ASN A 114 0.48 -4.17 15.25
CA ASN A 114 -0.97 -4.04 15.40
C ASN A 114 -1.77 -5.20 14.80
N ALA A 115 -1.12 -6.28 14.44
CA ALA A 115 -1.74 -7.45 13.83
C ALA A 115 -2.58 -7.13 12.58
N VAL A 116 -2.11 -6.17 11.78
CA VAL A 116 -2.66 -5.84 10.47
C VAL A 116 -1.87 -6.61 9.42
N ASP A 117 -2.56 -7.34 8.55
CA ASP A 117 -1.90 -8.13 7.52
C ASP A 117 -1.20 -7.24 6.52
N LEU A 118 0.01 -7.61 6.14
CA LEU A 118 0.79 -6.90 5.14
C LEU A 118 0.68 -7.61 3.79
N ILE A 119 0.34 -6.84 2.75
CA ILE A 119 0.33 -7.32 1.36
C ILE A 119 1.44 -6.55 0.63
N PRO A 120 2.65 -7.10 0.52
CA PRO A 120 3.73 -6.42 -0.18
C PRO A 120 3.56 -6.57 -1.69
N VAL A 121 3.69 -5.45 -2.41
CA VAL A 121 3.55 -5.41 -3.85
C VAL A 121 4.77 -4.70 -4.45
N LEU A 122 5.47 -5.41 -5.32
CA LEU A 122 6.62 -4.87 -6.05
C LEU A 122 6.12 -4.30 -7.38
N THR A 123 6.27 -3.00 -7.56
CA THR A 123 5.80 -2.29 -8.76
C THR A 123 6.90 -2.18 -9.82
N LYS A 124 6.50 -1.83 -11.03
CA LYS A 124 7.42 -1.58 -12.14
C LYS A 124 8.27 -2.80 -12.47
N SER A 125 7.69 -3.99 -12.38
CA SER A 125 8.42 -5.23 -12.64
C SER A 125 8.92 -5.34 -14.08
N ASP A 126 8.33 -4.58 -15.02
CA ASP A 126 8.80 -4.45 -16.39
C ASP A 126 10.23 -3.89 -16.51
N LYS A 127 10.71 -3.23 -15.44
CA LYS A 127 12.06 -2.66 -15.40
C LYS A 127 13.16 -3.70 -15.13
N LEU A 128 12.81 -4.91 -14.77
CA LEU A 128 13.75 -5.99 -14.48
C LEU A 128 13.50 -7.21 -15.36
N SER A 129 14.54 -8.00 -15.56
CA SER A 129 14.41 -9.32 -16.22
C SER A 129 13.62 -10.28 -15.32
N ASN A 130 13.06 -11.32 -15.91
CA ASN A 130 12.33 -12.34 -15.14
C ASN A 130 13.19 -12.98 -14.06
N GLN A 131 14.46 -13.21 -14.34
CA GLN A 131 15.40 -13.75 -13.36
C GLN A 131 15.57 -12.80 -12.17
N LYS A 132 15.75 -11.51 -12.41
CA LYS A 132 15.88 -10.51 -11.35
C LYS A 132 14.60 -10.33 -10.56
N ILE A 133 13.45 -10.39 -11.23
CA ILE A 133 12.15 -10.37 -10.55
C ILE A 133 12.06 -11.52 -9.55
N ALA A 134 12.38 -12.73 -9.98
CA ALA A 134 12.32 -13.91 -9.12
C ALA A 134 13.26 -13.79 -7.91
N LEU A 135 14.48 -13.30 -8.14
CA LEU A 135 15.46 -13.10 -7.07
C LEU A 135 15.00 -12.06 -6.07
N THR A 136 14.46 -10.94 -6.55
CA THR A 136 13.96 -9.88 -5.67
C THR A 136 12.76 -10.36 -4.84
N LYS A 137 11.82 -11.06 -5.46
CA LYS A 137 10.68 -11.63 -4.76
C LYS A 137 11.12 -12.60 -3.66
N LYS A 138 12.10 -13.44 -3.95
CA LYS A 138 12.65 -14.38 -2.98
C LYS A 138 13.31 -13.66 -1.81
N SER A 139 14.09 -12.64 -2.08
CA SER A 139 14.76 -11.82 -1.07
C SER A 139 13.74 -11.12 -0.15
N VAL A 140 12.74 -10.49 -0.72
CA VAL A 140 11.69 -9.79 0.03
C VAL A 140 10.86 -10.79 0.85
N SER A 141 10.50 -11.92 0.25
CA SER A 141 9.77 -13.01 0.92
C SER A 141 10.52 -13.51 2.15
N SER A 142 11.82 -13.74 2.02
CA SER A 142 12.66 -14.20 3.13
C SER A 142 12.75 -13.15 4.23
N TYR A 143 12.95 -11.90 3.86
CA TYR A 143 13.07 -10.81 4.83
C TYR A 143 11.77 -10.62 5.63
N LEU A 144 10.62 -10.64 4.96
CA LEU A 144 9.33 -10.40 5.60
C LEU A 144 8.70 -11.65 6.21
N ALA A 145 9.25 -12.83 5.95
CA ALA A 145 8.63 -14.11 6.29
C ALA A 145 7.20 -14.23 5.73
N ILE A 146 6.99 -13.70 4.53
CA ILE A 146 5.73 -13.76 3.79
C ILE A 146 5.95 -14.59 2.55
N LYS A 147 5.17 -15.66 2.40
CA LYS A 147 5.37 -16.62 1.33
C LYS A 147 5.08 -16.04 -0.05
N GLU A 148 4.03 -15.26 -0.18
CA GLU A 148 3.60 -14.74 -1.46
C GLU A 148 3.90 -13.25 -1.59
N ILE A 149 4.71 -12.90 -2.59
CA ILE A 149 5.02 -11.51 -2.95
C ILE A 149 4.45 -11.26 -4.34
N ILE A 150 3.59 -10.27 -4.46
CA ILE A 150 2.96 -9.88 -5.71
C ILE A 150 3.87 -8.90 -6.44
N ASN A 151 4.05 -9.07 -7.74
CA ASN A 151 4.69 -8.06 -8.58
C ASN A 151 3.70 -7.58 -9.64
N VAL A 152 3.75 -6.30 -9.94
CA VAL A 152 2.85 -5.67 -10.92
C VAL A 152 3.64 -4.86 -11.94
N SER A 153 3.09 -4.81 -13.15
CA SER A 153 3.59 -3.99 -14.25
C SER A 153 2.42 -3.33 -14.96
N ILE A 154 2.63 -2.11 -15.45
CA ILE A 154 1.63 -1.43 -16.27
C ILE A 154 1.38 -2.15 -17.60
N ASN A 155 2.31 -3.01 -18.02
CA ASN A 155 2.25 -3.76 -19.29
C ASN A 155 1.49 -5.08 -19.15
N ASP A 156 1.07 -5.46 -17.94
CA ASP A 156 0.49 -6.77 -17.67
C ASP A 156 -0.58 -6.65 -16.58
N ASN A 157 -1.71 -7.32 -16.79
CA ASN A 157 -2.81 -7.31 -15.84
C ASN A 157 -2.75 -8.40 -14.77
N LYS A 158 -1.86 -9.40 -14.94
CA LYS A 158 -1.83 -10.57 -14.04
C LYS A 158 -1.58 -10.22 -12.58
N GLY A 159 -0.59 -9.36 -12.34
CA GLY A 159 -0.26 -8.93 -10.98
C GLY A 159 -1.39 -8.14 -10.34
N PHE A 160 -2.01 -7.24 -11.09
CA PHE A 160 -3.14 -6.45 -10.58
C PHE A 160 -4.36 -7.33 -10.31
N GLN A 161 -4.61 -8.32 -11.14
CA GLN A 161 -5.68 -9.30 -10.91
C GLN A 161 -5.41 -10.08 -9.63
N ARG A 162 -4.19 -10.54 -9.42
CA ARG A 162 -3.81 -11.26 -8.20
C ARG A 162 -3.96 -10.38 -6.96
N LEU A 163 -3.56 -9.12 -7.05
CA LEU A 163 -3.72 -8.16 -5.95
C LEU A 163 -5.20 -7.93 -5.63
N ARG A 164 -6.04 -7.77 -6.66
CA ARG A 164 -7.48 -7.61 -6.48
C ARG A 164 -8.09 -8.82 -5.77
N GLU A 165 -7.75 -10.02 -6.19
CA GLU A 165 -8.23 -11.25 -5.55
C GLU A 165 -7.80 -11.33 -4.07
N THR A 166 -6.57 -10.94 -3.79
CA THR A 166 -6.04 -10.93 -2.42
C THR A 166 -6.80 -9.94 -1.54
N ILE A 167 -7.07 -8.74 -2.05
CA ILE A 167 -7.84 -7.73 -1.32
C ILE A 167 -9.26 -8.22 -1.07
N LEU A 168 -9.92 -8.76 -2.09
CA LEU A 168 -11.29 -9.25 -1.98
C LEU A 168 -11.41 -10.43 -1.01
N SER A 169 -10.35 -11.17 -0.78
CA SER A 169 -10.35 -12.29 0.18
C SER A 169 -10.61 -11.82 1.62
N TYR A 170 -10.42 -10.54 1.91
CA TYR A 170 -10.69 -9.99 3.25
C TYR A 170 -12.17 -9.67 3.50
N LEU A 171 -13.02 -9.82 2.50
CA LEU A 171 -14.46 -9.59 2.64
C LEU A 171 -15.20 -10.72 3.36
N ASP A 172 -14.61 -11.86 3.49
CA ASP A 172 -15.25 -13.06 4.08
C ASP A 172 -15.13 -13.09 5.60
#